data_982958fe74721f5b48a16b52b775c208
#
_entry.id   982958fe74721f5b48a16b52b775c208
#
_cell.length_a   1.000
_cell.length_b   1.000
_cell.length_c   1.000
_cell.angle_alpha   90.00
_cell.angle_beta   90.00
_cell.angle_gamma   90.00
#
_symmetry.space_group_name_H-M   'P 1'
#
loop_
_entity.id
_entity.type
_entity.pdbx_description
1 polymer ?
#
loop_
_entity_poly.entity_id
_entity_poly.type
_entity_poly.pdbx_seq_one_letter_code
_entity_poly.pdbx_strand_id
1 'polypeptide(L)'
;MSRKKVITYLLIILLLVMVVDIRYIKSDNNLFEGFITESIEEVIGMENNLFQNNFNQSTIKAEKEGSLKLDQNFLAENDQIDLFYLKNDFGSIELQGSQKEEININYTLKVHAEAKTEAEKFIQDLEIIYNLEGENLEISLNKSQTETPDKINAVEIDYIITVPERLQVELNNNYGELKIQHLKAEVKASNRYGSTLINDLQKAAVLDLAYGESEIYNLESTLDLNSAYAENNIENISGDFNLESAYGFNRISNLESDLQINSRYGGAEITSTANIDLKSRYTGFTISNIKGKLKADSEYGDFKLSQVQDLELELRYSDVEISPLKNDELYNYDLSVKYGNIEADLGGISYDNQDQLKYQGQRAEYEIEINSEYGDIDIK
;
A
#
# COMPACT_ATOMS: atom_id res chain seq x y z
N MET A 1 6.22 -34.34 14.60
CA MET A 1 5.16 -33.34 14.63
C MET A 1 4.67 -33.16 13.20
N SER A 2 3.35 -33.19 12.94
CA SER A 2 2.86 -33.06 11.56
C SER A 2 3.11 -31.65 11.04
N ARG A 3 3.33 -31.48 9.71
CA ARG A 3 3.53 -30.16 9.08
C ARG A 3 2.45 -29.14 9.46
N LYS A 4 1.19 -29.60 9.62
CA LYS A 4 0.05 -28.77 10.07
C LYS A 4 0.28 -28.20 11.47
N LYS A 5 0.77 -28.99 12.41
CA LYS A 5 1.06 -28.49 13.78
C LYS A 5 2.20 -27.48 13.80
N VAL A 6 3.23 -27.62 12.93
CA VAL A 6 4.32 -26.65 12.82
C VAL A 6 3.81 -25.31 12.30
N ILE A 7 2.98 -25.32 11.26
CA ILE A 7 2.37 -24.11 10.69
C ILE A 7 1.45 -23.43 11.73
N THR A 8 0.63 -24.17 12.43
CA THR A 8 -0.22 -23.64 13.51
C THR A 8 0.60 -23.01 14.63
N TYR A 9 1.71 -23.62 15.06
CA TYR A 9 2.58 -23.02 16.07
C TYR A 9 3.31 -21.77 15.57
N LEU A 10 3.74 -21.75 14.31
CA LEU A 10 4.35 -20.56 13.70
C LEU A 10 3.34 -19.39 13.60
N LEU A 11 2.11 -19.68 13.23
CA LEU A 11 1.02 -18.68 13.20
C LEU A 11 0.70 -18.16 14.61
N ILE A 12 0.65 -19.05 15.63
CA ILE A 12 0.41 -18.62 17.01
C ILE A 12 1.59 -17.77 17.54
N ILE A 13 2.84 -18.10 17.18
CA ILE A 13 4.00 -17.31 17.56
C ILE A 13 3.97 -15.95 16.86
N LEU A 14 3.62 -15.90 15.57
CA LEU A 14 3.46 -14.67 14.81
C LEU A 14 2.36 -13.78 15.43
N LEU A 15 1.24 -14.38 15.79
CA LEU A 15 0.12 -13.72 16.46
C LEU A 15 0.49 -13.20 17.86
N LEU A 16 1.30 -13.96 18.61
CA LEU A 16 1.82 -13.52 19.91
C LEU A 16 2.81 -12.35 19.78
N VAL A 17 3.66 -12.36 18.76
CA VAL A 17 4.56 -11.23 18.45
C VAL A 17 3.74 -9.99 18.09
N MET A 18 2.73 -10.13 17.23
CA MET A 18 1.80 -9.05 16.89
C MET A 18 1.07 -8.48 18.12
N VAL A 19 0.57 -9.33 19.02
CA VAL A 19 -0.14 -8.88 20.24
C VAL A 19 0.81 -8.18 21.23
N VAL A 20 2.06 -8.59 21.30
CA VAL A 20 3.08 -7.89 22.12
C VAL A 20 3.40 -6.53 21.53
N ASP A 21 3.56 -6.44 20.22
CA ASP A 21 3.77 -5.15 19.52
C ASP A 21 2.57 -4.20 19.67
N ILE A 22 1.33 -4.70 19.57
CA ILE A 22 0.11 -3.90 19.76
C ILE A 22 0.04 -3.31 21.18
N ARG A 23 0.46 -4.03 22.22
CA ARG A 23 0.50 -3.51 23.60
C ARG A 23 1.56 -2.44 23.81
N TYR A 24 2.64 -2.48 23.04
CA TYR A 24 3.70 -1.47 23.08
C TYR A 24 3.38 -0.23 22.24
N ILE A 25 2.57 -0.39 21.20
CA ILE A 25 2.13 0.65 20.25
C ILE A 25 1.04 1.57 20.84
N LYS A 26 0.42 1.17 21.94
CA LYS A 26 -0.75 1.87 22.57
C LYS A 26 -0.51 3.32 23.01
N SER A 27 0.63 3.89 22.71
CA SER A 27 0.94 5.24 23.15
C SER A 27 0.76 6.35 22.12
N ASP A 28 0.78 6.11 20.79
CA ASP A 28 0.93 7.26 19.90
C ASP A 28 0.09 7.38 18.61
N ASN A 29 -0.71 6.40 18.13
CA ASN A 29 -1.54 6.67 16.93
C ASN A 29 -2.81 5.82 16.80
N ASN A 30 -3.98 6.47 16.79
CA ASN A 30 -5.31 5.85 16.67
C ASN A 30 -5.66 5.24 15.29
N LEU A 31 -4.93 5.58 14.22
CA LEU A 31 -5.23 5.11 12.85
C LEU A 31 -4.83 3.65 12.61
N PHE A 32 -3.71 3.22 13.19
CA PHE A 32 -3.25 1.83 13.06
C PHE A 32 -4.05 0.83 13.93
N GLU A 33 -4.66 1.29 15.01
CA GLU A 33 -5.52 0.43 15.86
C GLU A 33 -6.75 -0.08 15.08
N GLY A 34 -7.38 0.75 14.26
CA GLY A 34 -8.54 0.35 13.45
C GLY A 34 -8.18 -0.74 12.44
N PHE A 35 -7.10 -0.53 11.67
CA PHE A 35 -6.67 -1.46 10.63
C PHE A 35 -6.22 -2.83 11.19
N ILE A 36 -5.42 -2.83 12.25
CA ILE A 36 -4.92 -4.08 12.85
C ILE A 36 -6.05 -4.81 13.61
N THR A 37 -6.90 -4.08 14.32
CA THR A 37 -8.02 -4.70 15.08
C THR A 37 -9.02 -5.34 14.14
N GLU A 38 -9.40 -4.66 13.05
CA GLU A 38 -10.30 -5.20 12.03
C GLU A 38 -9.68 -6.39 11.30
N SER A 39 -8.39 -6.32 10.93
CA SER A 39 -7.66 -7.43 10.31
C SER A 39 -7.51 -8.65 11.24
N ILE A 40 -7.30 -8.44 12.54
CA ILE A 40 -7.19 -9.53 13.52
C ILE A 40 -8.57 -10.14 13.80
N GLU A 41 -9.62 -9.34 13.94
CA GLU A 41 -10.99 -9.85 14.11
C GLU A 41 -11.45 -10.64 12.90
N GLU A 42 -11.09 -10.19 11.69
CA GLU A 42 -11.38 -10.89 10.44
C GLU A 42 -10.59 -12.20 10.32
N VAL A 43 -9.30 -12.21 10.66
CA VAL A 43 -8.46 -13.44 10.69
C VAL A 43 -8.95 -14.43 11.75
N ILE A 44 -9.33 -13.97 12.96
CA ILE A 44 -9.89 -14.84 14.00
C ILE A 44 -11.29 -15.33 13.63
N GLY A 45 -12.09 -14.50 12.97
CA GLY A 45 -13.39 -14.88 12.42
C GLY A 45 -13.29 -15.92 11.30
N MET A 46 -12.21 -15.86 10.51
CA MET A 46 -11.91 -16.83 9.44
C MET A 46 -11.40 -18.18 9.97
N GLU A 47 -10.70 -18.23 11.10
CA GLU A 47 -10.26 -19.50 11.70
C GLU A 47 -11.45 -20.40 12.13
N ASN A 48 -12.59 -19.82 12.43
CA ASN A 48 -13.79 -20.56 12.84
C ASN A 48 -14.71 -20.98 11.69
N ASN A 49 -14.52 -20.48 10.45
CA ASN A 49 -15.38 -20.84 9.32
C ASN A 49 -14.60 -21.07 8.01
N LEU A 50 -14.36 -22.36 7.71
CA LEU A 50 -14.46 -22.94 6.36
C LEU A 50 -13.38 -22.62 5.30
N PHE A 51 -12.47 -21.70 5.46
CA PHE A 51 -11.64 -21.27 4.34
C PHE A 51 -10.57 -22.26 3.89
N GLN A 52 -9.92 -22.99 4.80
CA GLN A 52 -8.79 -23.85 4.43
C GLN A 52 -9.14 -25.20 3.82
N ASN A 53 -10.37 -25.69 3.94
CA ASN A 53 -10.70 -27.02 3.45
C ASN A 53 -11.62 -27.07 2.22
N ASN A 54 -12.40 -26.03 1.93
CA ASN A 54 -13.44 -26.11 0.90
C ASN A 54 -13.09 -25.36 -0.38
N PHE A 55 -12.37 -24.24 -0.33
CA PHE A 55 -12.04 -23.46 -1.52
C PHE A 55 -11.05 -24.20 -2.45
N ASN A 56 -10.09 -24.93 -1.90
CA ASN A 56 -9.10 -25.71 -2.68
C ASN A 56 -9.67 -26.97 -3.35
N GLN A 57 -10.92 -27.37 -3.06
CA GLN A 57 -11.58 -28.53 -3.66
C GLN A 57 -12.85 -28.17 -4.43
N SER A 58 -13.40 -26.97 -4.26
CA SER A 58 -14.60 -26.53 -4.99
C SER A 58 -14.18 -26.00 -6.37
N THR A 59 -14.90 -26.45 -7.39
CA THR A 59 -14.73 -25.95 -8.75
C THR A 59 -15.93 -25.08 -9.12
N ILE A 60 -15.73 -24.15 -10.05
CA ILE A 60 -16.82 -23.39 -10.65
C ILE A 60 -17.82 -24.39 -11.24
N LYS A 61 -19.08 -24.31 -10.84
CA LYS A 61 -20.15 -25.21 -11.28
C LYS A 61 -21.19 -24.52 -12.14
N ALA A 62 -21.31 -23.18 -12.02
CA ALA A 62 -22.18 -22.40 -12.88
C ALA A 62 -21.54 -21.01 -13.12
N GLU A 63 -21.78 -20.46 -14.28
CA GLU A 63 -21.31 -19.15 -14.72
C GLU A 63 -22.44 -18.41 -15.44
N LYS A 64 -22.54 -17.09 -15.22
CA LYS A 64 -23.55 -16.21 -15.85
C LYS A 64 -22.93 -14.86 -16.13
N GLU A 65 -22.98 -14.43 -17.38
CA GLU A 65 -22.65 -13.06 -17.77
C GLU A 65 -23.86 -12.15 -17.67
N GLY A 66 -23.63 -10.89 -17.37
CA GLY A 66 -24.67 -9.86 -17.34
C GLY A 66 -24.11 -8.47 -17.53
N SER A 67 -25.00 -7.51 -17.67
CA SER A 67 -24.65 -6.10 -17.78
C SER A 67 -25.72 -5.21 -17.15
N LEU A 68 -25.26 -4.10 -16.56
CA LEU A 68 -26.08 -2.99 -16.08
C LEU A 68 -25.60 -1.71 -16.75
N LYS A 69 -26.52 -0.99 -17.36
CA LYS A 69 -26.22 0.28 -18.01
C LYS A 69 -27.10 1.39 -17.43
N LEU A 70 -26.46 2.45 -16.94
CA LEU A 70 -27.08 3.70 -16.54
C LEU A 70 -26.66 4.76 -17.55
N ASP A 71 -27.60 5.16 -18.40
CA ASP A 71 -27.29 6.02 -19.52
C ASP A 71 -27.24 7.51 -19.15
N GLN A 72 -26.97 8.36 -20.14
CA GLN A 72 -26.87 9.79 -19.95
C GLN A 72 -28.17 10.41 -19.39
N ASN A 73 -29.35 9.87 -19.74
CA ASN A 73 -30.61 10.40 -19.23
C ASN A 73 -30.75 10.09 -17.73
N PHE A 74 -30.38 8.88 -17.33
CA PHE A 74 -30.38 8.51 -15.92
C PHE A 74 -29.47 9.43 -15.09
N LEU A 75 -28.24 9.70 -15.57
CA LEU A 75 -27.31 10.60 -14.87
C LEU A 75 -27.79 12.06 -14.89
N ALA A 76 -28.44 12.51 -15.95
CA ALA A 76 -29.02 13.87 -16.01
C ALA A 76 -30.22 14.04 -15.07
N GLU A 77 -31.01 13.00 -14.84
CA GLU A 77 -32.14 13.01 -13.90
C GLU A 77 -31.64 12.89 -12.43
N ASN A 78 -30.42 12.36 -12.23
CA ASN A 78 -29.78 12.17 -10.93
C ASN A 78 -28.43 12.91 -10.91
N ASP A 79 -28.42 14.20 -11.24
CA ASP A 79 -27.23 15.04 -11.39
C ASP A 79 -26.44 15.28 -10.09
N GLN A 80 -27.04 14.94 -8.94
CA GLN A 80 -26.40 14.97 -7.64
C GLN A 80 -25.48 13.77 -7.37
N ILE A 81 -25.39 12.77 -8.28
CA ILE A 81 -24.51 11.61 -8.06
C ILE A 81 -23.05 12.07 -8.21
N ASP A 82 -22.33 12.01 -7.10
CA ASP A 82 -20.91 12.34 -7.03
C ASP A 82 -20.03 11.14 -6.67
N LEU A 83 -20.59 10.10 -6.03
CA LEU A 83 -19.84 8.92 -5.59
C LEU A 83 -20.37 7.62 -6.20
N PHE A 84 -19.48 6.86 -6.83
CA PHE A 84 -19.69 5.48 -7.23
C PHE A 84 -19.07 4.55 -6.17
N TYR A 85 -19.88 3.70 -5.56
CA TYR A 85 -19.46 2.75 -4.51
C TYR A 85 -19.69 1.32 -4.92
N LEU A 86 -18.65 0.46 -4.73
CA LEU A 86 -18.74 -0.98 -4.94
C LEU A 86 -17.91 -1.75 -3.92
N LYS A 87 -18.53 -2.74 -3.29
CA LYS A 87 -17.84 -3.75 -2.48
C LYS A 87 -17.93 -5.12 -3.15
N ASN A 88 -16.77 -5.80 -3.31
CA ASN A 88 -16.66 -7.15 -3.84
C ASN A 88 -15.83 -8.03 -2.90
N ASP A 89 -16.33 -9.19 -2.53
CA ASP A 89 -15.61 -10.10 -1.63
C ASP A 89 -14.74 -11.10 -2.38
N PHE A 90 -15.14 -11.53 -3.60
CA PHE A 90 -14.39 -12.49 -4.41
C PHE A 90 -14.50 -12.14 -5.89
N GLY A 91 -13.36 -12.13 -6.57
CA GLY A 91 -13.23 -11.82 -8.00
C GLY A 91 -12.58 -10.46 -8.22
N SER A 92 -12.49 -10.07 -9.47
CA SER A 92 -11.77 -8.88 -9.91
C SER A 92 -12.69 -7.67 -10.10
N ILE A 93 -12.09 -6.48 -9.92
CA ILE A 93 -12.72 -5.21 -10.30
C ILE A 93 -11.77 -4.48 -11.26
N GLU A 94 -12.18 -4.30 -12.52
CA GLU A 94 -11.54 -3.38 -13.46
C GLU A 94 -12.44 -2.17 -13.69
N LEU A 95 -12.01 -0.97 -13.25
CA LEU A 95 -12.74 0.28 -13.41
C LEU A 95 -11.93 1.28 -14.23
N GLN A 96 -12.58 1.86 -15.22
CA GLN A 96 -12.01 2.87 -16.09
C GLN A 96 -12.89 4.11 -16.17
N GLY A 97 -12.29 5.29 -16.02
CA GLY A 97 -12.92 6.57 -16.29
C GLY A 97 -13.12 6.81 -17.79
N SER A 98 -14.16 7.53 -18.14
CA SER A 98 -14.55 7.88 -19.52
C SER A 98 -15.08 9.30 -19.60
N GLN A 99 -14.90 9.94 -20.74
CA GLN A 99 -15.52 11.25 -21.04
C GLN A 99 -17.03 11.15 -21.31
N LYS A 100 -17.57 9.95 -21.41
CA LYS A 100 -19.00 9.75 -21.63
C LYS A 100 -19.75 9.83 -20.31
N GLU A 101 -20.89 10.51 -20.32
CA GLU A 101 -21.81 10.57 -19.18
C GLU A 101 -22.72 9.32 -19.17
N GLU A 102 -22.12 8.17 -18.96
CA GLU A 102 -22.82 6.89 -18.81
C GLU A 102 -22.00 5.95 -17.90
N ILE A 103 -22.69 5.11 -17.14
CA ILE A 103 -22.07 4.04 -16.35
C ILE A 103 -22.42 2.71 -17.02
N ASN A 104 -21.39 1.94 -17.37
CA ASN A 104 -21.57 0.60 -17.89
C ASN A 104 -20.85 -0.40 -16.97
N ILE A 105 -21.57 -1.40 -16.54
CA ILE A 105 -21.07 -2.48 -15.69
C ILE A 105 -21.32 -3.79 -16.41
N ASN A 106 -20.26 -4.43 -16.90
CA ASN A 106 -20.30 -5.82 -17.35
C ASN A 106 -19.78 -6.68 -16.21
N TYR A 107 -20.39 -7.83 -16.01
CA TYR A 107 -19.99 -8.73 -14.93
C TYR A 107 -20.11 -10.19 -15.32
N THR A 108 -19.26 -11.01 -14.70
CA THR A 108 -19.31 -12.47 -14.78
C THR A 108 -19.50 -13.01 -13.37
N LEU A 109 -20.65 -13.64 -13.13
CA LEU A 109 -20.95 -14.35 -11.90
C LEU A 109 -20.49 -15.80 -12.02
N LYS A 110 -19.76 -16.30 -11.03
CA LYS A 110 -19.31 -17.68 -10.94
C LYS A 110 -19.70 -18.27 -9.60
N VAL A 111 -20.37 -19.40 -9.62
CA VAL A 111 -20.82 -20.11 -8.41
C VAL A 111 -19.99 -21.34 -8.16
N HIS A 112 -19.31 -21.38 -7.05
CA HIS A 112 -18.55 -22.51 -6.53
C HIS A 112 -19.45 -23.38 -5.65
N ALA A 113 -19.62 -24.64 -5.98
CA ALA A 113 -20.54 -25.55 -5.27
C ALA A 113 -20.07 -27.00 -5.33
N GLU A 114 -20.65 -27.85 -4.50
CA GLU A 114 -20.44 -29.30 -4.57
C GLU A 114 -21.16 -29.92 -5.78
N ALA A 115 -22.38 -29.47 -6.08
CA ALA A 115 -23.21 -29.99 -7.14
C ALA A 115 -23.57 -28.94 -8.18
N LYS A 116 -23.46 -29.32 -9.46
CA LYS A 116 -23.77 -28.44 -10.61
C LYS A 116 -25.22 -27.99 -10.62
N THR A 117 -26.17 -28.88 -10.33
CA THR A 117 -27.61 -28.57 -10.35
C THR A 117 -28.02 -27.54 -9.31
N GLU A 118 -27.37 -27.53 -8.16
CA GLU A 118 -27.59 -26.52 -7.11
C GLU A 118 -27.03 -25.16 -7.55
N ALA A 119 -25.81 -25.15 -8.11
CA ALA A 119 -25.19 -23.93 -8.64
C ALA A 119 -26.00 -23.29 -9.77
N GLU A 120 -26.45 -24.11 -10.77
CA GLU A 120 -27.26 -23.65 -11.89
C GLU A 120 -28.61 -23.07 -11.45
N LYS A 121 -29.21 -23.60 -10.41
CA LYS A 121 -30.42 -23.05 -9.84
C LYS A 121 -30.16 -21.75 -9.09
N PHE A 122 -29.14 -21.74 -8.25
CA PHE A 122 -28.80 -20.59 -7.42
C PHE A 122 -28.41 -19.35 -8.22
N ILE A 123 -27.61 -19.53 -9.29
CA ILE A 123 -27.13 -18.42 -10.11
C ILE A 123 -28.25 -17.69 -10.88
N GLN A 124 -29.39 -18.34 -11.13
CA GLN A 124 -30.53 -17.71 -11.80
C GLN A 124 -31.16 -16.60 -10.95
N ASP A 125 -31.09 -16.74 -9.63
CA ASP A 125 -31.63 -15.82 -8.66
C ASP A 125 -30.69 -14.67 -8.30
N LEU A 126 -29.46 -14.68 -8.86
CA LEU A 126 -28.45 -13.63 -8.64
C LEU A 126 -28.54 -12.55 -9.72
N GLU A 127 -28.55 -11.30 -9.30
CA GLU A 127 -28.57 -10.12 -10.18
C GLU A 127 -27.78 -8.97 -9.58
N ILE A 128 -27.04 -8.25 -10.40
CA ILE A 128 -26.39 -7.00 -9.99
C ILE A 128 -27.41 -5.88 -10.10
N ILE A 129 -27.60 -5.16 -8.99
CA ILE A 129 -28.53 -4.04 -8.88
C ILE A 129 -27.79 -2.78 -8.44
N TYR A 130 -28.45 -1.64 -8.57
CA TYR A 130 -28.00 -0.38 -8.01
C TYR A 130 -28.98 0.15 -6.95
N ASN A 131 -28.45 0.92 -6.02
CA ASN A 131 -29.19 1.67 -5.03
C ASN A 131 -28.69 3.13 -5.02
N LEU A 132 -29.60 4.08 -4.88
CA LEU A 132 -29.32 5.50 -4.76
C LEU A 132 -29.63 5.97 -3.35
N GLU A 133 -28.63 6.46 -2.64
CA GLU A 133 -28.76 7.08 -1.33
C GLU A 133 -28.10 8.47 -1.33
N GLY A 134 -28.90 9.51 -1.57
CA GLY A 134 -28.40 10.88 -1.69
C GLY A 134 -27.48 11.02 -2.92
N GLU A 135 -26.22 11.35 -2.69
CA GLU A 135 -25.19 11.51 -3.72
C GLU A 135 -24.46 10.21 -4.08
N ASN A 136 -24.79 9.10 -3.40
CA ASN A 136 -24.11 7.84 -3.54
C ASN A 136 -24.86 6.86 -4.44
N LEU A 137 -24.19 6.36 -5.45
CA LEU A 137 -24.61 5.24 -6.28
C LEU A 137 -23.89 3.97 -5.84
N GLU A 138 -24.59 3.10 -5.16
CA GLU A 138 -24.07 1.80 -4.70
C GLU A 138 -24.43 0.70 -5.69
N ILE A 139 -23.45 -0.13 -6.04
CA ILE A 139 -23.64 -1.35 -6.82
C ILE A 139 -23.51 -2.55 -5.89
N SER A 140 -24.48 -3.45 -5.97
CA SER A 140 -24.53 -4.61 -5.09
C SER A 140 -25.09 -5.85 -5.77
N LEU A 141 -24.81 -7.03 -5.18
CA LEU A 141 -25.42 -8.28 -5.59
C LEU A 141 -26.76 -8.46 -4.86
N ASN A 142 -27.86 -8.46 -5.61
CA ASN A 142 -29.15 -8.85 -5.08
C ASN A 142 -29.21 -10.39 -4.95
N LYS A 143 -29.46 -10.86 -3.74
CA LYS A 143 -29.75 -12.27 -3.45
C LYS A 143 -31.23 -12.35 -3.07
N SER A 144 -32.04 -13.03 -3.86
CA SER A 144 -33.47 -13.24 -3.54
C SER A 144 -33.67 -14.08 -2.27
N GLN A 145 -32.63 -14.81 -1.84
CA GLN A 145 -32.58 -15.57 -0.57
C GLN A 145 -31.60 -14.90 0.37
N THR A 146 -32.01 -14.64 1.59
CA THR A 146 -31.20 -14.00 2.64
C THR A 146 -30.02 -14.84 3.11
N GLU A 147 -30.05 -16.15 2.88
CA GLU A 147 -28.97 -17.07 3.27
C GLU A 147 -28.44 -17.83 2.05
N THR A 148 -27.13 -17.96 1.96
CA THR A 148 -26.50 -18.80 0.96
C THR A 148 -26.75 -20.27 1.33
N PRO A 149 -27.27 -21.11 0.41
CA PRO A 149 -27.51 -22.52 0.70
C PRO A 149 -26.23 -23.25 1.11
N ASP A 150 -26.32 -24.20 2.06
CA ASP A 150 -25.17 -24.93 2.61
C ASP A 150 -24.25 -25.60 1.56
N LYS A 151 -24.78 -25.86 0.37
CA LYS A 151 -24.03 -26.50 -0.73
C LYS A 151 -23.33 -25.52 -1.66
N ILE A 152 -23.55 -24.22 -1.48
CA ILE A 152 -22.87 -23.16 -2.22
C ILE A 152 -21.67 -22.71 -1.39
N ASN A 153 -20.48 -22.92 -1.92
CA ASN A 153 -19.24 -22.61 -1.21
C ASN A 153 -18.84 -21.14 -1.34
N ALA A 154 -18.99 -20.56 -2.54
CA ALA A 154 -18.70 -19.15 -2.80
C ALA A 154 -19.41 -18.64 -4.05
N VAL A 155 -19.56 -17.31 -4.12
CA VAL A 155 -19.93 -16.57 -5.33
C VAL A 155 -18.78 -15.63 -5.63
N GLU A 156 -18.21 -15.76 -6.81
CA GLU A 156 -17.16 -14.90 -7.34
C GLU A 156 -17.78 -13.99 -8.40
N ILE A 157 -17.37 -12.71 -8.41
CA ILE A 157 -17.88 -11.73 -9.36
C ILE A 157 -16.72 -10.96 -9.96
N ASP A 158 -16.54 -11.10 -11.27
CA ASP A 158 -15.62 -10.26 -12.02
C ASP A 158 -16.37 -9.09 -12.64
N TYR A 159 -15.91 -7.89 -12.38
CA TYR A 159 -16.50 -6.66 -12.88
C TYR A 159 -15.60 -5.95 -13.89
N ILE A 160 -16.18 -5.49 -15.00
CA ILE A 160 -15.58 -4.54 -15.94
C ILE A 160 -16.49 -3.31 -16.00
N ILE A 161 -15.98 -2.20 -15.47
CA ILE A 161 -16.78 -1.00 -15.19
C ILE A 161 -16.22 0.19 -15.95
N THR A 162 -17.10 0.95 -16.56
CA THR A 162 -16.78 2.28 -17.10
C THR A 162 -17.68 3.29 -16.42
N VAL A 163 -17.09 4.36 -15.89
CA VAL A 163 -17.80 5.48 -15.24
C VAL A 163 -17.39 6.82 -15.87
N PRO A 164 -18.18 7.90 -15.74
CA PRO A 164 -17.70 9.24 -16.04
C PRO A 164 -16.42 9.57 -15.25
N GLU A 165 -15.40 10.08 -15.93
CA GLU A 165 -14.07 10.38 -15.32
C GLU A 165 -14.13 11.38 -14.14
N ARG A 166 -15.26 12.13 -14.01
CA ARG A 166 -15.53 13.11 -12.96
C ARG A 166 -16.09 12.52 -11.67
N LEU A 167 -16.58 11.27 -11.69
CA LEU A 167 -17.17 10.65 -10.49
C LEU A 167 -16.09 10.22 -9.51
N GLN A 168 -16.29 10.55 -8.25
CA GLN A 168 -15.53 9.96 -7.15
C GLN A 168 -15.82 8.46 -7.09
N VAL A 169 -14.81 7.70 -6.71
CA VAL A 169 -14.88 6.24 -6.70
C VAL A 169 -14.44 5.71 -5.35
N GLU A 170 -15.27 4.88 -4.73
CA GLU A 170 -14.90 4.08 -3.56
C GLU A 170 -15.09 2.59 -3.84
N LEU A 171 -13.96 1.86 -3.88
CA LEU A 171 -13.95 0.42 -4.19
C LEU A 171 -13.33 -0.38 -3.06
N ASN A 172 -14.03 -1.43 -2.63
CA ASN A 172 -13.53 -2.38 -1.65
C ASN A 172 -13.50 -3.78 -2.26
N ASN A 173 -12.31 -4.34 -2.48
CA ASN A 173 -12.12 -5.68 -3.00
C ASN A 173 -11.33 -6.54 -2.01
N ASN A 174 -11.75 -7.78 -1.76
CA ASN A 174 -11.05 -8.60 -0.77
C ASN A 174 -10.18 -9.69 -1.39
N TYR A 175 -10.65 -10.42 -2.39
CA TYR A 175 -9.91 -11.52 -2.99
C TYR A 175 -9.96 -11.43 -4.52
N GLY A 176 -8.92 -10.84 -5.11
CA GLY A 176 -8.81 -10.69 -6.55
C GLY A 176 -8.07 -9.43 -6.97
N GLU A 177 -8.02 -9.22 -8.27
CA GLU A 177 -7.36 -8.06 -8.86
C GLU A 177 -8.24 -6.81 -8.73
N LEU A 178 -7.63 -5.67 -8.36
CA LEU A 178 -8.24 -4.35 -8.40
C LEU A 178 -7.47 -3.47 -9.40
N LYS A 179 -8.17 -2.98 -10.41
CA LYS A 179 -7.59 -2.08 -11.41
C LYS A 179 -8.43 -0.82 -11.56
N ILE A 180 -7.79 0.35 -11.39
CA ILE A 180 -8.45 1.67 -11.51
C ILE A 180 -7.61 2.56 -12.41
N GLN A 181 -8.24 3.14 -13.43
CA GLN A 181 -7.52 3.94 -14.42
C GLN A 181 -8.33 5.15 -14.92
N HIS A 182 -7.62 6.22 -15.34
CA HIS A 182 -8.14 7.37 -16.09
C HIS A 182 -9.27 8.14 -15.37
N LEU A 183 -9.09 8.49 -14.10
CA LEU A 183 -10.06 9.27 -13.33
C LEU A 183 -9.58 10.69 -13.05
N LYS A 184 -10.51 11.65 -13.11
CA LYS A 184 -10.28 13.07 -12.79
C LYS A 184 -10.90 13.49 -11.46
N ALA A 185 -11.35 12.53 -10.67
CA ALA A 185 -11.95 12.71 -9.36
C ALA A 185 -11.19 11.93 -8.30
N GLU A 186 -11.55 12.10 -7.05
CA GLU A 186 -10.93 11.41 -5.93
C GLU A 186 -11.21 9.91 -5.97
N VAL A 187 -10.19 9.13 -5.61
CA VAL A 187 -10.26 7.66 -5.52
C VAL A 187 -10.00 7.23 -4.09
N LYS A 188 -10.91 6.42 -3.56
CA LYS A 188 -10.69 5.68 -2.32
C LYS A 188 -10.81 4.20 -2.61
N ALA A 189 -9.79 3.44 -2.30
CA ALA A 189 -9.81 2.01 -2.61
C ALA A 189 -9.13 1.16 -1.56
N SER A 190 -9.70 -0.02 -1.32
CA SER A 190 -9.04 -1.06 -0.54
C SER A 190 -8.97 -2.36 -1.34
N ASN A 191 -7.84 -3.05 -1.26
CA ASN A 191 -7.69 -4.39 -1.81
C ASN A 191 -6.91 -5.29 -0.84
N ARG A 192 -7.47 -6.46 -0.57
CA ARG A 192 -6.83 -7.45 0.28
C ARG A 192 -6.72 -8.78 -0.45
N TYR A 193 -5.58 -9.44 -0.33
CA TYR A 193 -5.30 -10.75 -0.94
C TYR A 193 -5.41 -10.73 -2.47
N GLY A 194 -4.84 -9.71 -3.12
CA GLY A 194 -4.82 -9.59 -4.57
C GLY A 194 -3.87 -8.53 -5.07
N SER A 195 -3.69 -8.48 -6.39
CA SER A 195 -2.89 -7.43 -7.04
C SER A 195 -3.71 -6.16 -7.22
N THR A 196 -3.02 -5.01 -7.18
CA THR A 196 -3.63 -3.71 -7.38
C THR A 196 -2.88 -2.91 -8.44
N LEU A 197 -3.61 -2.35 -9.39
CA LEU A 197 -3.06 -1.47 -10.41
C LEU A 197 -3.83 -0.15 -10.44
N ILE A 198 -3.13 0.94 -10.13
CA ILE A 198 -3.67 2.30 -10.17
C ILE A 198 -2.88 3.13 -11.16
N ASN A 199 -3.55 3.74 -12.11
CA ASN A 199 -2.88 4.52 -13.14
C ASN A 199 -3.71 5.71 -13.62
N ASP A 200 -3.03 6.83 -13.89
CA ASP A 200 -3.59 8.04 -14.52
C ASP A 200 -4.77 8.62 -13.73
N LEU A 201 -4.44 9.12 -12.52
CA LEU A 201 -5.39 9.82 -11.65
C LEU A 201 -5.01 11.29 -11.51
N GLN A 202 -5.99 12.19 -11.66
CA GLN A 202 -5.76 13.63 -11.58
C GLN A 202 -6.06 14.24 -10.20
N LYS A 203 -6.69 13.51 -9.32
CA LYS A 203 -7.04 13.94 -7.95
C LYS A 203 -6.48 12.97 -6.92
N ALA A 204 -6.67 13.32 -5.65
CA ALA A 204 -6.16 12.55 -4.53
C ALA A 204 -6.59 11.08 -4.56
N ALA A 205 -5.68 10.21 -4.18
CA ALA A 205 -5.94 8.80 -3.97
C ALA A 205 -5.65 8.41 -2.52
N VAL A 206 -6.57 7.68 -1.89
CA VAL A 206 -6.43 7.07 -0.57
C VAL A 206 -6.56 5.56 -0.73
N LEU A 207 -5.50 4.83 -0.43
CA LEU A 207 -5.39 3.40 -0.72
C LEU A 207 -5.04 2.62 0.55
N ASP A 208 -5.80 1.55 0.81
CA ASP A 208 -5.55 0.57 1.86
C ASP A 208 -5.28 -0.80 1.23
N LEU A 209 -4.01 -1.22 1.21
CA LEU A 209 -3.58 -2.43 0.51
C LEU A 209 -2.97 -3.45 1.48
N ALA A 210 -3.37 -4.72 1.35
CA ALA A 210 -2.81 -5.76 2.19
C ALA A 210 -2.67 -7.12 1.48
N TYR A 211 -1.58 -7.83 1.77
CA TYR A 211 -1.32 -9.21 1.30
C TYR A 211 -1.32 -9.36 -0.23
N GLY A 212 -0.57 -8.50 -0.92
CA GLY A 212 -0.49 -8.56 -2.38
C GLY A 212 0.65 -7.73 -2.96
N GLU A 213 0.53 -7.43 -4.23
CA GLU A 213 1.46 -6.57 -4.96
C GLU A 213 0.70 -5.37 -5.53
N SER A 214 1.33 -4.20 -5.56
CA SER A 214 0.71 -3.04 -6.18
C SER A 214 1.64 -2.34 -7.17
N GLU A 215 1.04 -1.85 -8.25
CA GLU A 215 1.63 -0.94 -9.22
C GLU A 215 0.80 0.36 -9.22
N ILE A 216 1.42 1.47 -8.79
CA ILE A 216 0.76 2.78 -8.66
C ILE A 216 1.60 3.79 -9.44
N TYR A 217 1.04 4.37 -10.48
CA TYR A 217 1.81 5.29 -11.30
C TYR A 217 0.97 6.37 -11.99
N ASN A 218 1.63 7.50 -12.32
CA ASN A 218 1.04 8.66 -13.00
C ASN A 218 -0.12 9.29 -12.21
N LEU A 219 0.15 9.74 -10.98
CA LEU A 219 -0.80 10.50 -10.19
C LEU A 219 -0.41 11.98 -10.17
N GLU A 220 -1.33 12.86 -10.58
CA GLU A 220 -1.11 14.31 -10.62
C GLU A 220 -1.36 15.02 -9.28
N SER A 221 -1.78 14.29 -8.24
CA SER A 221 -2.17 14.84 -6.93
C SER A 221 -1.62 13.97 -5.79
N THR A 222 -2.10 14.20 -4.57
CA THR A 222 -1.65 13.50 -3.37
C THR A 222 -1.97 12.01 -3.38
N LEU A 223 -1.06 11.23 -2.80
CA LEU A 223 -1.25 9.81 -2.53
C LEU A 223 -1.12 9.54 -1.03
N ASP A 224 -2.16 9.01 -0.41
CA ASP A 224 -2.13 8.43 0.92
C ASP A 224 -2.21 6.90 0.79
N LEU A 225 -1.13 6.20 1.13
CA LEU A 225 -1.04 4.74 1.01
C LEU A 225 -0.78 4.09 2.36
N ASN A 226 -1.74 3.30 2.82
CA ASN A 226 -1.54 2.33 3.89
C ASN A 226 -1.27 0.95 3.28
N SER A 227 -0.16 0.32 3.64
CA SER A 227 0.24 -0.95 3.05
C SER A 227 0.75 -1.93 4.11
N ALA A 228 0.19 -3.14 4.11
CA ALA A 228 0.61 -4.17 5.04
C ALA A 228 0.85 -5.52 4.34
N TYR A 229 2.00 -6.15 4.59
CA TYR A 229 2.35 -7.44 3.98
C TYR A 229 2.30 -7.42 2.44
N ALA A 230 2.71 -6.30 1.82
CA ALA A 230 2.62 -6.11 0.38
C ALA A 230 3.92 -5.57 -0.21
N GLU A 231 4.14 -5.85 -1.50
CA GLU A 231 5.17 -5.22 -2.30
C GLU A 231 4.54 -4.11 -3.15
N ASN A 232 5.09 -2.89 -3.06
CA ASN A 232 4.56 -1.75 -3.78
C ASN A 232 5.61 -1.19 -4.75
N ASN A 233 5.20 -0.95 -5.98
CA ASN A 233 5.97 -0.23 -6.99
C ASN A 233 5.24 1.07 -7.33
N ILE A 234 5.85 2.22 -6.96
CA ILE A 234 5.21 3.53 -7.00
C ILE A 234 6.07 4.47 -7.82
N GLU A 235 5.50 5.05 -8.87
CA GLU A 235 6.25 5.85 -9.82
C GLU A 235 5.43 7.05 -10.35
N ASN A 236 6.10 8.19 -10.58
CA ASN A 236 5.53 9.40 -11.20
C ASN A 236 4.36 9.98 -10.39
N ILE A 237 4.62 10.36 -9.15
CA ILE A 237 3.65 11.05 -8.30
C ILE A 237 4.03 12.53 -8.22
N SER A 238 3.13 13.43 -8.66
CA SER A 238 3.39 14.86 -8.67
C SER A 238 2.98 15.58 -7.39
N GLY A 239 2.01 15.05 -6.64
CA GLY A 239 1.59 15.59 -5.34
C GLY A 239 2.33 14.95 -4.17
N ASP A 240 2.06 15.44 -2.96
CA ASP A 240 2.65 14.89 -1.74
C ASP A 240 2.26 13.42 -1.55
N PHE A 241 3.23 12.62 -1.08
CA PHE A 241 3.02 11.21 -0.86
C PHE A 241 3.24 10.84 0.61
N ASN A 242 2.19 10.30 1.25
CA ASN A 242 2.22 9.77 2.60
C ASN A 242 2.16 8.24 2.54
N LEU A 243 3.19 7.57 3.06
CA LEU A 243 3.28 6.11 3.12
C LEU A 243 3.31 5.62 4.55
N GLU A 244 2.31 4.83 4.93
CA GLU A 244 2.37 3.96 6.09
C GLU A 244 2.58 2.52 5.64
N SER A 245 3.69 1.89 6.04
CA SER A 245 4.05 0.56 5.58
C SER A 245 4.43 -0.37 6.72
N ALA A 246 3.93 -1.60 6.68
CA ALA A 246 4.30 -2.64 7.62
C ALA A 246 4.52 -4.00 6.93
N TYR A 247 5.64 -4.65 7.23
CA TYR A 247 5.98 -6.00 6.73
C TYR A 247 5.98 -6.11 5.20
N GLY A 248 6.50 -5.09 4.51
CA GLY A 248 6.51 -5.05 3.05
C GLY A 248 7.80 -4.50 2.46
N PHE A 249 7.80 -4.37 1.15
CA PHE A 249 8.88 -3.73 0.41
C PHE A 249 8.32 -2.67 -0.54
N ASN A 250 8.92 -1.47 -0.53
CA ASN A 250 8.45 -0.34 -1.31
C ASN A 250 9.54 0.11 -2.29
N ARG A 251 9.24 0.16 -3.60
CA ARG A 251 10.05 0.80 -4.63
C ARG A 251 9.36 2.09 -5.02
N ILE A 252 10.03 3.22 -4.78
CA ILE A 252 9.47 4.55 -4.98
C ILE A 252 10.40 5.34 -5.89
N SER A 253 9.86 5.87 -6.98
CA SER A 253 10.67 6.64 -7.93
C SER A 253 9.91 7.80 -8.56
N ASN A 254 10.67 8.83 -9.00
CA ASN A 254 10.15 9.98 -9.74
C ASN A 254 9.03 10.73 -9.02
N LEU A 255 9.29 11.13 -7.77
CA LEU A 255 8.39 12.02 -7.06
C LEU A 255 8.77 13.48 -7.29
N GLU A 256 7.79 14.33 -7.59
CA GLU A 256 8.00 15.76 -7.78
C GLU A 256 7.86 16.56 -6.48
N SER A 257 7.16 16.00 -5.49
CA SER A 257 6.85 16.61 -4.20
C SER A 257 7.46 15.84 -3.02
N ASP A 258 7.05 16.19 -1.81
CA ASP A 258 7.59 15.65 -0.58
C ASP A 258 7.05 14.24 -0.29
N LEU A 259 7.91 13.42 0.30
CA LEU A 259 7.62 12.06 0.71
C LEU A 259 7.66 11.94 2.24
N GLN A 260 6.56 11.55 2.86
CA GLN A 260 6.52 11.18 4.26
C GLN A 260 6.39 9.67 4.39
N ILE A 261 7.26 9.06 5.20
CA ILE A 261 7.28 7.60 5.40
C ILE A 261 7.20 7.27 6.89
N ASN A 262 6.26 6.40 7.23
CA ASN A 262 6.27 5.68 8.50
C ASN A 262 6.33 4.18 8.19
N SER A 263 7.47 3.53 8.45
CA SER A 263 7.68 2.14 8.04
C SER A 263 8.13 1.25 9.18
N ARG A 264 7.63 0.00 9.19
CA ARG A 264 8.01 -1.02 10.17
C ARG A 264 8.20 -2.38 9.53
N TYR A 265 9.31 -3.06 9.86
CA TYR A 265 9.60 -4.43 9.42
C TYR A 265 9.59 -4.62 7.91
N GLY A 266 10.55 -4.04 7.22
CA GLY A 266 10.59 -4.20 5.77
C GLY A 266 11.80 -3.57 5.11
N GLY A 267 11.59 -3.03 3.93
CA GLY A 267 12.62 -2.31 3.18
C GLY A 267 12.02 -1.30 2.23
N ALA A 268 12.84 -0.32 1.82
CA ALA A 268 12.47 0.58 0.74
C ALA A 268 13.66 0.96 -0.14
N GLU A 269 13.42 1.01 -1.44
CA GLU A 269 14.28 1.62 -2.44
C GLU A 269 13.62 2.92 -2.92
N ILE A 270 14.31 4.06 -2.73
CA ILE A 270 13.76 5.38 -3.05
C ILE A 270 14.72 6.10 -3.98
N THR A 271 14.20 6.55 -5.12
CA THR A 271 14.99 7.22 -6.13
C THR A 271 14.27 8.44 -6.69
N SER A 272 14.99 9.56 -6.87
CA SER A 272 14.47 10.78 -7.51
C SER A 272 13.25 11.37 -6.82
N THR A 273 13.44 11.92 -5.63
CA THR A 273 12.39 12.63 -4.88
C THR A 273 12.87 14.02 -4.45
N ALA A 274 11.95 14.88 -4.03
CA ALA A 274 12.24 16.18 -3.44
C ALA A 274 12.74 16.03 -2.00
N ASN A 275 11.92 16.24 -0.99
CA ASN A 275 12.28 16.00 0.41
C ASN A 275 11.73 14.67 0.90
N ILE A 276 12.41 14.11 1.91
CA ILE A 276 11.94 12.90 2.60
C ILE A 276 11.92 13.18 4.10
N ASP A 277 10.76 12.95 4.75
CA ASP A 277 10.64 12.85 6.20
C ASP A 277 10.29 11.39 6.54
N LEU A 278 11.19 10.71 7.27
CA LEU A 278 11.14 9.28 7.45
C LEU A 278 11.20 8.94 8.92
N LYS A 279 10.23 8.12 9.36
CA LYS A 279 10.26 7.45 10.65
C LYS A 279 10.20 5.95 10.45
N SER A 280 11.13 5.22 11.07
CA SER A 280 11.14 3.78 10.85
C SER A 280 11.64 2.96 12.03
N ARG A 281 11.25 1.69 11.99
CA ARG A 281 11.78 0.68 12.90
C ARG A 281 11.90 -0.68 12.20
N TYR A 282 13.06 -1.31 12.30
CA TYR A 282 13.36 -2.59 11.64
C TYR A 282 13.21 -2.55 10.11
N THR A 283 13.52 -1.39 9.49
CA THR A 283 13.38 -1.20 8.06
C THR A 283 14.68 -0.68 7.48
N GLY A 284 15.21 -1.37 6.46
CA GLY A 284 16.40 -0.94 5.73
C GLY A 284 16.04 -0.06 4.53
N PHE A 285 16.90 0.91 4.22
CA PHE A 285 16.68 1.89 3.14
C PHE A 285 17.86 1.96 2.17
N THR A 286 17.54 1.93 0.88
CA THR A 286 18.46 2.34 -0.19
C THR A 286 17.89 3.58 -0.85
N ILE A 287 18.55 4.73 -0.66
CA ILE A 287 18.02 6.03 -1.09
C ILE A 287 19.03 6.72 -2.02
N SER A 288 18.55 7.18 -3.15
CA SER A 288 19.43 7.83 -4.14
C SER A 288 18.77 9.01 -4.84
N ASN A 289 19.60 9.96 -5.30
CA ASN A 289 19.19 11.09 -6.13
C ASN A 289 18.11 11.97 -5.47
N ILE A 290 18.36 12.37 -4.22
CA ILE A 290 17.48 13.28 -3.46
C ILE A 290 17.84 14.71 -3.81
N LYS A 291 16.84 15.48 -4.26
CA LYS A 291 17.00 16.88 -4.70
C LYS A 291 16.85 17.91 -3.57
N GLY A 292 16.41 17.47 -2.41
CA GLY A 292 16.21 18.28 -1.22
C GLY A 292 16.80 17.62 0.00
N LYS A 293 16.11 17.71 1.13
CA LYS A 293 16.56 17.20 2.42
C LYS A 293 15.99 15.81 2.72
N LEU A 294 16.84 14.90 3.17
CA LEU A 294 16.44 13.68 3.84
C LEU A 294 16.53 13.88 5.35
N LYS A 295 15.38 13.81 6.03
CA LYS A 295 15.30 13.73 7.49
C LYS A 295 14.82 12.34 7.90
N ALA A 296 15.56 11.67 8.80
CA ALA A 296 15.17 10.35 9.28
C ALA A 296 15.37 10.20 10.79
N ASP A 297 14.39 9.54 11.42
CA ASP A 297 14.46 9.00 12.78
C ASP A 297 14.23 7.49 12.68
N SER A 298 15.28 6.68 12.91
CA SER A 298 15.23 5.25 12.63
C SER A 298 15.89 4.41 13.71
N GLU A 299 15.25 3.27 14.01
CA GLU A 299 15.82 2.23 14.87
C GLU A 299 15.90 0.90 14.14
N TYR A 300 17.06 0.19 14.23
CA TYR A 300 17.28 -1.15 13.69
C TYR A 300 17.08 -1.26 12.18
N GLY A 301 17.63 -0.32 11.41
CA GLY A 301 17.54 -0.36 9.94
C GLY A 301 18.68 0.39 9.29
N ASP A 302 19.41 -0.27 8.40
CA ASP A 302 20.59 0.29 7.77
C ASP A 302 20.23 1.22 6.60
N PHE A 303 21.07 2.22 6.36
CA PHE A 303 20.92 3.18 5.29
C PHE A 303 22.05 3.07 4.28
N LYS A 304 21.71 2.90 3.01
CA LYS A 304 22.62 3.07 1.87
C LYS A 304 22.20 4.28 1.07
N LEU A 305 23.06 5.30 1.08
CA LEU A 305 22.74 6.60 0.54
C LEU A 305 23.69 6.93 -0.62
N SER A 306 23.16 7.54 -1.68
CA SER A 306 23.96 8.04 -2.78
C SER A 306 23.32 9.26 -3.45
N GLN A 307 24.12 10.20 -3.96
CA GLN A 307 23.65 11.40 -4.61
C GLN A 307 22.61 12.17 -3.77
N VAL A 308 22.92 12.39 -2.52
CA VAL A 308 22.11 13.15 -1.56
C VAL A 308 22.64 14.58 -1.45
N GLN A 309 21.77 15.51 -1.05
CA GLN A 309 22.13 16.90 -0.76
C GLN A 309 22.20 17.12 0.75
N ASP A 310 21.11 17.47 1.39
CA ASP A 310 21.07 17.70 2.82
C ASP A 310 20.57 16.44 3.57
N LEU A 311 21.28 16.09 4.65
CA LEU A 311 20.91 14.97 5.52
C LEU A 311 20.76 15.44 6.97
N GLU A 312 19.74 14.92 7.65
CA GLU A 312 19.54 15.01 9.10
C GLU A 312 19.10 13.64 9.60
N LEU A 313 20.03 12.84 10.13
CA LEU A 313 19.75 11.46 10.53
C LEU A 313 19.96 11.29 12.03
N GLU A 314 18.92 10.84 12.72
CA GLU A 314 18.93 10.39 14.12
C GLU A 314 18.72 8.87 14.14
N LEU A 315 19.77 8.13 14.46
CA LEU A 315 19.78 6.69 14.25
C LEU A 315 20.13 5.93 15.53
N ARG A 316 19.55 4.74 15.67
CA ARG A 316 19.87 3.82 16.75
C ARG A 316 19.94 2.39 16.24
N TYR A 317 21.03 1.70 16.52
CA TYR A 317 21.31 0.33 16.03
C TYR A 317 21.20 0.23 14.51
N SER A 318 21.77 1.20 13.80
CA SER A 318 21.66 1.33 12.34
C SER A 318 22.98 1.81 11.77
N ASP A 319 23.46 1.13 10.75
CA ASP A 319 24.65 1.53 10.01
C ASP A 319 24.27 2.44 8.84
N VAL A 320 25.18 3.37 8.51
CA VAL A 320 25.01 4.28 7.38
C VAL A 320 26.21 4.15 6.44
N GLU A 321 25.92 3.82 5.19
CA GLU A 321 26.88 3.87 4.11
C GLU A 321 26.51 4.98 3.14
N ILE A 322 27.39 5.98 2.97
CA ILE A 322 27.24 7.04 1.98
C ILE A 322 28.25 6.83 0.86
N SER A 323 27.75 6.51 -0.34
CA SER A 323 28.60 6.41 -1.53
C SER A 323 29.22 7.76 -1.88
N PRO A 324 30.39 7.79 -2.56
CA PRO A 324 31.13 9.02 -2.79
C PRO A 324 30.27 10.13 -3.36
N LEU A 325 30.27 11.26 -2.69
CA LEU A 325 29.69 12.49 -3.20
C LEU A 325 30.69 13.11 -4.20
N LYS A 326 30.19 13.61 -5.32
CA LYS A 326 31.05 14.04 -6.44
C LYS A 326 32.04 15.12 -6.09
N ASN A 327 31.83 15.87 -5.01
CA ASN A 327 32.68 16.98 -4.61
C ASN A 327 32.50 17.33 -3.13
N ASP A 328 33.36 16.80 -2.25
CA ASP A 328 33.32 17.02 -0.80
C ASP A 328 33.42 18.49 -0.41
N GLU A 329 34.00 19.35 -1.28
CA GLU A 329 34.07 20.78 -1.02
C GLU A 329 32.71 21.48 -0.94
N LEU A 330 31.66 20.84 -1.44
CA LEU A 330 30.29 21.35 -1.39
C LEU A 330 29.54 20.98 -0.10
N TYR A 331 30.13 20.16 0.79
CA TYR A 331 29.46 19.65 1.95
C TYR A 331 30.15 20.04 3.25
N ASN A 332 29.35 20.40 4.25
CA ASN A 332 29.76 20.37 5.64
C ASN A 332 29.29 19.07 6.27
N TYR A 333 30.14 18.47 7.10
CA TYR A 333 29.80 17.24 7.82
C TYR A 333 29.87 17.49 9.32
N ASP A 334 28.81 17.11 10.04
CA ASP A 334 28.76 17.02 11.50
C ASP A 334 28.28 15.63 11.87
N LEU A 335 29.23 14.74 12.16
CA LEU A 335 28.98 13.32 12.38
C LEU A 335 29.31 12.97 13.83
N SER A 336 28.43 12.26 14.49
CA SER A 336 28.69 11.72 15.83
C SER A 336 28.18 10.30 15.98
N VAL A 337 28.96 9.45 16.61
CA VAL A 337 28.55 8.09 16.99
C VAL A 337 28.80 7.87 18.48
N LYS A 338 27.93 7.09 19.10
CA LYS A 338 28.11 6.60 20.43
C LYS A 338 28.04 5.08 20.39
N TYR A 339 29.14 4.41 20.75
CA TYR A 339 29.28 2.95 20.62
C TYR A 339 29.31 2.45 19.17
N GLY A 340 30.04 3.14 18.31
CA GLY A 340 30.29 2.81 16.91
C GLY A 340 31.55 3.54 16.41
N ASN A 341 31.79 3.53 15.10
CA ASN A 341 32.94 4.14 14.46
C ASN A 341 32.48 5.04 13.28
N ILE A 342 33.26 6.07 12.99
CA ILE A 342 33.16 6.85 11.76
C ILE A 342 34.39 6.54 10.93
N GLU A 343 34.18 6.10 9.68
CA GLU A 343 35.18 5.98 8.64
C GLU A 343 34.80 6.91 7.48
N ALA A 344 35.69 7.81 7.08
CA ALA A 344 35.35 8.77 6.04
C ALA A 344 36.59 9.19 5.24
N ASP A 345 36.43 9.28 3.90
CA ASP A 345 37.42 9.85 2.98
C ASP A 345 36.95 11.21 2.50
N LEU A 346 37.39 12.30 3.15
CA LEU A 346 36.93 13.67 2.87
C LEU A 346 38.12 14.61 2.55
N GLY A 347 38.03 15.34 1.48
CA GLY A 347 39.05 16.31 1.05
C GLY A 347 40.43 15.68 0.81
N GLY A 348 40.47 14.40 0.46
CA GLY A 348 41.71 13.62 0.29
C GLY A 348 42.36 13.19 1.60
N ILE A 349 41.67 13.26 2.72
CA ILE A 349 42.11 12.82 4.04
C ILE A 349 41.23 11.66 4.47
N SER A 350 41.85 10.53 4.89
CA SER A 350 41.15 9.41 5.46
C SER A 350 41.04 9.57 6.98
N TYR A 351 39.83 9.41 7.49
CA TYR A 351 39.50 9.46 8.92
C TYR A 351 39.04 8.07 9.35
N ASP A 352 39.73 7.46 10.27
CA ASP A 352 39.43 6.09 10.75
C ASP A 352 39.21 6.10 12.27
N ASN A 353 38.29 5.26 12.74
CA ASN A 353 38.00 5.04 14.16
C ASN A 353 37.70 6.36 14.93
N GLN A 354 36.91 7.24 14.34
CA GLN A 354 36.44 8.46 15.01
C GLN A 354 35.10 8.19 15.70
N ASP A 355 34.86 8.85 16.83
CA ASP A 355 33.53 8.96 17.46
C ASP A 355 32.84 10.29 17.17
N GLN A 356 33.59 11.28 16.70
CA GLN A 356 33.09 12.57 16.23
C GLN A 356 33.95 13.08 15.07
N LEU A 357 33.32 13.59 14.04
CA LEU A 357 33.98 14.19 12.89
C LEU A 357 33.26 15.47 12.43
N LYS A 358 33.98 16.58 12.41
CA LYS A 358 33.52 17.83 11.78
C LYS A 358 34.43 18.18 10.63
N TYR A 359 33.84 18.28 9.47
CA TYR A 359 34.56 18.72 8.25
C TYR A 359 33.82 19.90 7.61
N GLN A 360 34.53 20.89 7.18
CA GLN A 360 33.96 22.06 6.52
C GLN A 360 34.49 22.15 5.09
N GLY A 361 33.58 22.01 4.14
CA GLY A 361 33.86 22.18 2.73
C GLY A 361 34.19 23.64 2.37
N GLN A 362 35.13 23.83 1.43
CA GLN A 362 35.57 25.19 1.05
C GLN A 362 34.46 26.01 0.37
N ARG A 363 33.47 25.35 -0.21
CA ARG A 363 32.35 25.95 -0.93
C ARG A 363 31.03 25.28 -0.54
N ALA A 364 30.87 25.02 0.75
CA ALA A 364 29.73 24.26 1.25
C ALA A 364 28.37 24.88 0.87
N GLU A 365 27.53 24.09 0.27
CA GLU A 365 26.17 24.39 -0.13
C GLU A 365 25.18 23.46 0.61
N TYR A 366 25.65 22.30 1.11
CA TYR A 366 24.88 21.27 1.70
C TYR A 366 25.39 20.87 3.09
N GLU A 367 24.49 20.39 3.93
CA GLU A 367 24.79 19.97 5.31
C GLU A 367 24.47 18.47 5.49
N ILE A 368 25.44 17.74 6.06
CA ILE A 368 25.28 16.33 6.43
C ILE A 368 25.42 16.22 7.94
N GLU A 369 24.31 16.06 8.65
CA GLU A 369 24.25 15.85 10.08
C GLU A 369 23.78 14.44 10.37
N ILE A 370 24.62 13.65 11.05
CA ILE A 370 24.31 12.26 11.41
C ILE A 370 24.67 12.01 12.86
N ASN A 371 23.69 11.62 13.66
CA ASN A 371 23.84 11.17 15.02
C ASN A 371 23.43 9.70 15.11
N SER A 372 24.38 8.80 15.44
CA SER A 372 24.10 7.38 15.59
C SER A 372 24.43 6.88 17.01
N GLU A 373 23.56 6.03 17.54
CA GLU A 373 23.84 5.27 18.76
C GLU A 373 23.86 3.77 18.43
N TYR A 374 24.98 3.07 18.63
CA TYR A 374 25.21 1.66 18.29
C TYR A 374 25.13 1.37 16.77
N GLY A 375 25.81 2.15 15.96
CA GLY A 375 25.94 1.93 14.52
C GLY A 375 27.15 2.65 13.97
N ASP A 376 27.66 2.21 12.83
CA ASP A 376 28.82 2.77 12.14
C ASP A 376 28.39 3.74 11.03
N ILE A 377 29.23 4.74 10.75
CA ILE A 377 29.07 5.69 9.63
C ILE A 377 30.25 5.51 8.70
N ASP A 378 30.01 5.14 7.46
CA ASP A 378 31.00 4.93 6.40
C ASP A 378 30.71 5.89 5.23
N ILE A 379 31.65 6.81 4.95
CA ILE A 379 31.59 7.77 3.85
C ILE A 379 32.77 7.51 2.92
N LYS A 380 32.47 7.04 1.70
CA LYS A 380 33.45 6.67 0.68
C LYS A 380 33.66 7.73 -0.37
#